data_9c10498e2bc12627eea97ef2c541a9fc
#
_entry.id   9c10498e2bc12627eea97ef2c541a9fc
#
_cell.length_a   1.000
_cell.length_b   1.000
_cell.length_c   1.000
_cell.angle_alpha   90.00
_cell.angle_beta   90.00
_cell.angle_gamma   90.00
#
_symmetry.space_group_name_H-M   'P 1'
#
loop_
_entity.id
_entity.type
_entity.pdbx_description
1 polymer ?
#
loop_
_entity_poly.entity_id
_entity_poly.type
_entity_poly.pdbx_seq_one_letter_code
_entity_poly.pdbx_strand_id
1 'polypeptide(L)'
;IHRDIYQKDIEEEFQIRKPTVTGILQLMEKNGYIYRECAKQDARLKRILPTEKAESLRQPILHSIEEDEAAMIRGIPKEDVELCKQVQWQMCAKRKKICNKKDSNYKK
;
A
#
# COMPACT_ATOMS: atom_id res chain seq x y z
N ILE A 1 -5.11 2.66 13.19
CA ILE A 1 -5.98 3.69 12.64
C ILE A 1 -6.77 3.11 11.49
N HIS A 2 -8.07 3.06 11.68
CA HIS A 2 -8.96 2.48 10.70
C HIS A 2 -9.61 3.59 9.89
N ARG A 3 -9.06 3.86 8.72
CA ARG A 3 -9.72 4.72 7.76
C ARG A 3 -10.21 3.87 6.59
N ASP A 4 -11.23 4.34 5.91
CA ASP A 4 -11.72 3.68 4.72
C ASP A 4 -10.68 3.75 3.61
N ILE A 5 -10.45 2.61 2.95
CA ILE A 5 -9.48 2.52 1.86
C ILE A 5 -10.23 2.29 0.55
N TYR A 6 -9.88 3.08 -0.45
CA TYR A 6 -10.46 3.00 -1.79
C TYR A 6 -9.35 2.64 -2.78
N GLN A 7 -9.75 2.21 -3.96
CA GLN A 7 -8.78 1.85 -5.01
C GLN A 7 -7.82 2.99 -5.32
N LYS A 8 -8.31 4.21 -5.34
CA LYS A 8 -7.50 5.40 -5.60
C LYS A 8 -6.35 5.54 -4.58
N ASP A 9 -6.61 5.22 -3.32
CA ASP A 9 -5.59 5.27 -2.28
C ASP A 9 -4.45 4.30 -2.58
N ILE A 10 -4.78 3.11 -3.07
CA ILE A 10 -3.80 2.09 -3.43
C ILE A 10 -2.99 2.54 -4.64
N GLU A 11 -3.65 3.10 -5.65
CA GLU A 11 -2.98 3.62 -6.84
C GLU A 11 -1.95 4.69 -6.46
N GLU A 12 -2.31 5.60 -5.59
CA GLU A 12 -1.44 6.68 -5.14
C GLU A 12 -0.29 6.18 -4.26
N GLU A 13 -0.59 5.28 -3.32
CA GLU A 13 0.42 4.78 -2.38
C GLU A 13 1.50 3.96 -3.08
N PHE A 14 1.12 3.09 -4.00
CA PHE A 14 2.06 2.21 -4.69
C PHE A 14 2.51 2.75 -6.04
N GLN A 15 1.98 3.88 -6.48
CA GLN A 15 2.30 4.48 -7.78
C GLN A 15 2.07 3.50 -8.92
N ILE A 16 0.92 2.82 -8.89
CA ILE A 16 0.52 1.83 -9.90
C ILE A 16 -0.69 2.37 -10.66
N ARG A 17 -0.75 2.10 -11.95
CA ARG A 17 -1.83 2.56 -12.80
C ARG A 17 -3.14 1.86 -12.49
N LYS A 18 -4.24 2.57 -12.70
CA LYS A 18 -5.60 2.09 -12.42
C LYS A 18 -5.91 0.70 -13.01
N PRO A 19 -5.63 0.41 -14.30
CA PRO A 19 -5.95 -0.91 -14.86
C PRO A 19 -5.24 -2.06 -14.14
N THR A 20 -3.98 -1.85 -13.74
CA THR A 20 -3.20 -2.84 -13.02
C THR A 20 -3.79 -3.09 -11.64
N VAL A 21 -4.13 -2.03 -10.91
CA VAL A 21 -4.75 -2.15 -9.59
C VAL A 21 -6.11 -2.83 -9.69
N THR A 22 -6.91 -2.47 -10.69
CA THR A 22 -8.21 -3.09 -10.93
C THR A 22 -8.07 -4.61 -11.09
N GLY A 23 -7.11 -5.05 -11.89
CA GLY A 23 -6.86 -6.48 -12.11
C GLY A 23 -6.43 -7.22 -10.86
N ILE A 24 -5.54 -6.61 -10.08
CA ILE A 24 -5.06 -7.20 -8.84
C ILE A 24 -6.21 -7.32 -7.82
N LEU A 25 -7.00 -6.26 -7.66
CA LEU A 25 -8.11 -6.26 -6.72
C LEU A 25 -9.19 -7.26 -7.10
N GLN A 26 -9.49 -7.40 -8.39
CA GLN A 26 -10.44 -8.39 -8.87
C GLN A 26 -9.98 -9.81 -8.54
N LEU A 27 -8.69 -10.07 -8.71
CA LEU A 27 -8.11 -11.37 -8.40
C LEU A 27 -8.15 -11.65 -6.89
N MET A 28 -7.83 -10.66 -6.07
CA MET A 28 -7.89 -10.78 -4.62
C MET A 28 -9.31 -11.02 -4.14
N GLU A 29 -10.28 -10.34 -4.73
CA GLU A 29 -11.70 -10.53 -4.41
C GLU A 29 -12.17 -11.94 -4.79
N LYS A 30 -11.78 -12.40 -5.98
CA LYS A 30 -12.09 -13.74 -6.45
C LYS A 30 -11.52 -14.82 -5.52
N ASN A 31 -10.32 -14.60 -5.00
CA ASN A 31 -9.64 -15.56 -4.13
C ASN A 31 -10.06 -15.41 -2.64
N GLY A 32 -10.98 -14.50 -2.35
CA GLY A 32 -11.55 -14.37 -1.01
C GLY A 32 -10.70 -13.60 -0.02
N TYR A 33 -9.76 -12.76 -0.48
CA TYR A 33 -8.93 -11.96 0.42
C TYR A 33 -9.53 -10.60 0.75
N ILE A 34 -10.32 -10.05 -0.16
CA ILE A 34 -10.98 -8.77 0.06
C ILE A 34 -12.43 -8.83 -0.39
N TYR A 35 -13.22 -7.88 0.09
CA TYR A 35 -14.56 -7.61 -0.44
C TYR A 35 -14.75 -6.10 -0.54
N ARG A 36 -15.70 -5.68 -1.34
CA ARG A 36 -15.97 -4.25 -1.57
C ARG A 36 -17.37 -3.90 -1.14
N GLU A 37 -17.51 -2.76 -0.49
CA GLU A 37 -18.81 -2.22 -0.08
C GLU A 37 -18.96 -0.81 -0.63
N CYS A 38 -20.16 -0.47 -1.08
CA CYS A 38 -20.46 0.88 -1.52
C CYS A 38 -20.36 1.85 -0.35
N ALA A 39 -19.74 3.01 -0.56
CA ALA A 39 -19.72 4.06 0.44
C ALA A 39 -21.12 4.63 0.62
N LYS A 40 -21.47 4.96 1.86
CA LYS A 40 -22.81 5.52 2.16
C LYS A 40 -23.06 6.84 1.45
N GLN A 41 -22.02 7.59 1.17
CA GLN A 41 -22.08 8.93 0.60
C GLN A 41 -22.08 8.95 -0.92
N ASP A 42 -21.50 7.92 -1.55
CA ASP A 42 -21.40 7.83 -3.00
C ASP A 42 -21.32 6.36 -3.41
N ALA A 43 -22.35 5.90 -4.11
CA ALA A 43 -22.42 4.50 -4.58
C ALA A 43 -21.32 4.13 -5.58
N ARG A 44 -20.67 5.13 -6.18
CA ARG A 44 -19.56 4.90 -7.12
C ARG A 44 -18.25 4.59 -6.41
N LEU A 45 -18.14 4.98 -5.14
CA LEU A 45 -16.98 4.70 -4.31
C LEU A 45 -17.20 3.41 -3.55
N LYS A 46 -16.30 2.46 -3.74
CA LYS A 46 -16.35 1.17 -3.05
C LYS A 46 -15.18 1.04 -2.09
N ARG A 47 -15.51 0.88 -0.82
CA ARG A 47 -14.49 0.62 0.19
C ARG A 47 -13.94 -0.77 0.00
N ILE A 48 -12.63 -0.91 0.22
CA ILE A 48 -11.95 -2.20 0.15
C ILE A 48 -11.73 -2.67 1.58
N LEU A 49 -12.22 -3.86 1.88
CA LEU A 49 -12.17 -4.42 3.23
C LEU A 49 -11.54 -5.81 3.19
N PRO A 50 -10.69 -6.14 4.18
CA PRO A 50 -10.13 -7.48 4.26
C PRO A 50 -11.17 -8.47 4.77
N THR A 51 -11.08 -9.71 4.29
CA THR A 51 -11.91 -10.81 4.79
C THR A 51 -11.24 -11.43 6.00
N GLU A 52 -11.94 -12.34 6.69
CA GLU A 52 -11.34 -13.11 7.79
C GLU A 52 -10.13 -13.90 7.31
N LYS A 53 -10.19 -14.42 6.08
CA LYS A 53 -9.07 -15.13 5.46
C LYS A 53 -7.83 -14.25 5.38
N ALA A 54 -7.99 -13.00 4.97
CA ALA A 54 -6.89 -12.03 4.89
C ALA A 54 -6.36 -11.68 6.28
N GLU A 55 -7.26 -11.45 7.23
CA GLU A 55 -6.87 -11.12 8.60
C GLU A 55 -6.08 -12.25 9.26
N SER A 56 -6.42 -13.50 8.96
CA SER A 56 -5.69 -14.65 9.50
C SER A 56 -4.25 -14.73 8.98
N LEU A 57 -3.96 -14.11 7.83
CA LEU A 57 -2.62 -14.06 7.26
C LEU A 57 -1.78 -12.89 7.75
N ARG A 58 -2.42 -11.92 8.41
CA ARG A 58 -1.76 -10.68 8.81
C ARG A 58 -0.56 -10.91 9.71
N GLN A 59 -0.74 -11.68 10.80
CA GLN A 59 0.33 -11.93 11.75
C GLN A 59 1.49 -12.73 11.14
N PRO A 60 1.24 -13.85 10.43
CA PRO A 60 2.33 -14.56 9.76
C PRO A 60 3.11 -13.70 8.78
N ILE A 61 2.43 -12.85 7.99
CA ILE A 61 3.09 -11.98 7.02
C ILE A 61 3.95 -10.93 7.74
N LEU A 62 3.41 -10.26 8.76
CA LEU A 62 4.16 -9.27 9.53
C LEU A 62 5.37 -9.90 10.21
N HIS A 63 5.22 -11.09 10.78
CA HIS A 63 6.32 -11.80 11.41
C HIS A 63 7.43 -12.13 10.41
N SER A 64 7.06 -12.59 9.21
CA SER A 64 8.02 -12.89 8.16
C SER A 64 8.79 -11.65 7.72
N ILE A 65 8.09 -10.52 7.56
CA ILE A 65 8.73 -9.24 7.21
C ILE A 65 9.71 -8.81 8.30
N GLU A 66 9.31 -8.92 9.56
CA GLU A 66 10.17 -8.55 10.70
C GLU A 66 11.42 -9.42 10.76
N GLU A 67 11.29 -10.72 10.53
CA GLU A 67 12.42 -11.64 10.51
C GLU A 67 13.39 -11.29 9.38
N ASP A 68 12.87 -11.03 8.18
CA ASP A 68 13.69 -10.69 7.02
C ASP A 68 14.43 -9.38 7.27
N GLU A 69 13.73 -8.37 7.81
CA GLU A 69 14.32 -7.08 8.13
C GLU A 69 15.43 -7.23 9.17
N ALA A 70 15.17 -7.98 10.24
CA ALA A 70 16.17 -8.23 11.29
C ALA A 70 17.41 -8.91 10.74
N ALA A 71 17.25 -9.87 9.81
CA ALA A 71 18.37 -10.56 9.19
C ALA A 71 19.21 -9.61 8.32
N MET A 72 18.54 -8.72 7.57
CA MET A 72 19.22 -7.77 6.70
C MET A 72 20.05 -6.75 7.46
N ILE A 73 19.58 -6.29 8.61
CA ILE A 73 20.26 -5.24 9.39
C ILE A 73 21.25 -5.78 10.41
N ARG A 74 21.35 -7.10 10.54
CA ARG A 74 22.27 -7.71 11.51
C ARG A 74 23.70 -7.31 11.21
N GLY A 75 24.40 -6.81 12.24
CA GLY A 75 25.78 -6.37 12.10
C GLY A 75 25.95 -4.94 11.62
N ILE A 76 24.85 -4.25 11.31
CA ILE A 76 24.89 -2.84 10.91
C ILE A 76 24.62 -1.96 12.14
N PRO A 77 25.41 -0.91 12.38
CA PRO A 77 25.18 -0.01 13.50
C PRO A 77 23.77 0.57 13.46
N LYS A 78 23.15 0.68 14.64
CA LYS A 78 21.79 1.18 14.76
C LYS A 78 21.62 2.58 14.19
N GLU A 79 22.60 3.44 14.39
CA GLU A 79 22.59 4.81 13.86
C GLU A 79 22.51 4.83 12.33
N ASP A 80 23.25 3.92 11.70
CA ASP A 80 23.27 3.83 10.22
C ASP A 80 21.92 3.32 9.69
N VAL A 81 21.31 2.38 10.36
CA VAL A 81 19.98 1.87 10.00
C VAL A 81 18.93 2.97 10.09
N GLU A 82 18.97 3.75 11.17
CA GLU A 82 18.02 4.86 11.37
C GLU A 82 18.22 5.94 10.31
N LEU A 83 19.47 6.27 10.00
CA LEU A 83 19.77 7.25 8.96
C LEU A 83 19.27 6.78 7.59
N CYS A 84 19.49 5.51 7.27
CA CYS A 84 19.02 4.91 6.03
C CYS A 84 17.50 5.00 5.90
N LYS A 85 16.77 4.69 6.98
CA LYS A 85 15.30 4.78 7.00
C LYS A 85 14.83 6.21 6.76
N GLN A 86 15.49 7.19 7.40
CA GLN A 86 15.15 8.60 7.21
C GLN A 86 15.35 9.04 5.77
N VAL A 87 16.47 8.65 5.16
CA VAL A 87 16.78 9.00 3.77
C VAL A 87 15.75 8.37 2.81
N GLN A 88 15.43 7.10 3.03
CA GLN A 88 14.43 6.41 2.21
C GLN A 88 13.06 7.09 2.30
N TRP A 89 12.68 7.50 3.49
CA TRP A 89 11.42 8.20 3.71
C TRP A 89 11.37 9.50 2.92
N GLN A 90 12.45 10.29 2.98
CA GLN A 90 12.56 11.55 2.24
C GLN A 90 12.49 11.32 0.73
N MET A 91 13.16 10.28 0.23
CA MET A 91 13.15 9.93 -1.18
C MET A 91 11.75 9.53 -1.63
N CYS A 92 11.04 8.74 -0.85
CA CYS A 92 9.66 8.33 -1.16
C CYS A 92 8.72 9.52 -1.22
N ALA A 93 8.85 10.46 -0.28
CA ALA A 93 8.02 11.67 -0.27
C ALA A 93 8.25 12.53 -1.51
N LYS A 94 9.52 12.69 -1.91
CA LYS A 94 9.87 13.44 -3.13
C LYS A 94 9.36 12.75 -4.39
N ARG A 95 9.46 11.43 -4.42
CA ARG A 95 8.98 10.65 -5.56
C ARG A 95 7.48 10.82 -5.77
N LYS A 96 6.71 10.79 -4.70
CA LYS A 96 5.25 11.01 -4.76
C LYS A 96 4.93 12.38 -5.33
N LYS A 97 5.64 13.42 -4.89
CA LYS A 97 5.43 14.78 -5.42
C LYS A 97 5.74 14.87 -6.91
N ILE A 98 6.84 14.24 -7.35
CA ILE A 98 7.24 14.23 -8.76
C ILE A 98 6.20 13.51 -9.60
N CYS A 99 5.71 12.35 -9.18
CA CYS A 99 4.69 11.59 -9.90
C CYS A 99 3.38 12.37 -10.01
N ASN A 100 2.93 12.97 -8.91
CA ASN A 100 1.70 13.77 -8.91
C ASN A 100 1.81 14.96 -9.85
N LYS A 101 2.97 15.60 -9.89
CA LYS A 101 3.21 16.74 -10.78
C LYS A 101 3.19 16.31 -12.25
N LYS A 102 3.75 15.15 -12.57
CA LYS A 102 3.72 14.61 -13.94
C LYS A 102 2.29 14.30 -14.37
N ASP A 103 1.51 13.68 -13.50
CA ASP A 103 0.11 13.37 -13.78
C ASP A 103 -0.70 14.64 -14.04
N SER A 104 -0.45 15.71 -13.28
CA SER A 104 -1.10 16.99 -13.50
C SER A 104 -0.77 17.56 -14.88
N ASN A 105 0.47 17.38 -15.35
CA ASN A 105 0.89 17.85 -16.68
C ASN A 105 0.22 17.04 -17.80
N TYR A 106 -0.01 15.76 -17.60
CA TYR A 106 -0.66 14.89 -18.57
C TYR A 106 -2.15 15.19 -18.74
N LYS A 107 -2.78 15.75 -17.73
CA LYS A 107 -4.22 16.06 -17.75
C LYS A 107 -4.55 17.40 -18.43
N LYS A 108 -3.56 18.10 -18.87
CA LYS A 108 -3.75 19.31 -19.67
C LYS A 108 -3.83 18.91 -21.15
#